data_4bbe17218350c4e5742a1022d1a758e8
#
_entry.id   4bbe17218350c4e5742a1022d1a758e8
#
_cell.length_a   1.000
_cell.length_b   1.000
_cell.length_c   1.000
_cell.angle_alpha   90.00
_cell.angle_beta   90.00
_cell.angle_gamma   90.00
#
_symmetry.space_group_name_H-M   'P 1'
#
loop_
_entity.id
_entity.type
_entity.pdbx_description
1 polymer ?
#
loop_
_entity_poly.entity_id
_entity_poly.type
_entity_poly.pdbx_seq_one_letter_code
_entity_poly.pdbx_strand_id
1 'polypeptide(L)'
;MNIELNNITVEELVDSYQDNQEDGVVGFGGKLNIRPPFQREFVYNDNQRAAVIDTITRGFPLNTMYWAVTTDGFEIIDGQQRTVSICQYVDGVFSYKDRYFHNLQQDEKDTILNYKLTVYQCQGTDSEKLDWFRTINIAGEKLTDQELRNAVYAGSWTADAKRYFSKTQCAAWQLASKYMNGSPIRQDYLETAISWLNNGDIEGYMAKHQHDPNANPLWLYFQAVIGWIEVTFPKYRKEMKGIAWGELYNIFKDNKLDSKKLENEISKLMEDEDVTNKKGIYFYVLNRKEKHLNIRVFTNNHKREAYERQKGICPVCRENFKIEEMEGDHITPWHEGGKTSPGNCQLLCKEDNRRKSGK
;
A
#
# COMPACT_ATOMS: atom_id res chain seq x y z
N MET A 1 5.74 -14.01 -23.86
CA MET A 1 5.65 -12.56 -24.19
C MET A 1 6.57 -12.23 -25.35
N ASN A 2 6.11 -11.49 -26.35
CA ASN A 2 6.92 -10.93 -27.45
C ASN A 2 7.28 -9.48 -27.10
N ILE A 3 8.56 -9.08 -27.33
CA ILE A 3 9.05 -7.73 -27.04
C ILE A 3 9.79 -7.22 -28.26
N GLU A 4 9.35 -6.10 -28.81
CA GLU A 4 9.96 -5.46 -29.98
C GLU A 4 10.53 -4.09 -29.58
N LEU A 5 11.77 -3.84 -30.00
CA LEU A 5 12.44 -2.55 -29.79
C LEU A 5 12.13 -1.61 -30.95
N ASN A 6 11.59 -0.45 -30.65
CA ASN A 6 11.29 0.60 -31.60
C ASN A 6 11.96 1.92 -31.17
N ASN A 7 12.39 2.70 -32.19
CA ASN A 7 12.83 4.08 -32.00
C ASN A 7 11.75 5.00 -32.57
N ILE A 8 11.19 5.83 -31.74
CA ILE A 8 10.10 6.74 -32.07
C ILE A 8 10.61 8.17 -31.86
N THR A 9 10.40 9.07 -32.81
CA THR A 9 10.78 10.47 -32.65
C THR A 9 9.82 11.19 -31.72
N VAL A 10 10.28 12.29 -31.12
CA VAL A 10 9.40 13.18 -30.34
C VAL A 10 8.28 13.71 -31.23
N GLU A 11 8.55 14.02 -32.51
CA GLU A 11 7.55 14.47 -33.48
C GLU A 11 6.42 13.43 -33.63
N GLU A 12 6.77 12.16 -33.83
CA GLU A 12 5.80 11.07 -33.91
C GLU A 12 5.01 10.91 -32.60
N LEU A 13 5.67 11.06 -31.43
CA LEU A 13 5.04 10.93 -30.12
C LEU A 13 3.99 12.02 -29.89
N VAL A 14 4.30 13.28 -30.25
CA VAL A 14 3.41 14.43 -29.99
C VAL A 14 2.34 14.60 -31.05
N ASP A 15 2.42 13.86 -32.15
CA ASP A 15 1.36 13.87 -33.18
C ASP A 15 0.02 13.54 -32.53
N SER A 16 -0.97 14.39 -32.79
CA SER A 16 -2.33 14.26 -32.26
C SER A 16 -2.39 14.19 -30.71
N TYR A 17 -1.41 14.85 -30.02
CA TYR A 17 -1.43 14.93 -28.55
C TYR A 17 -2.66 15.69 -28.06
N GLN A 18 -3.37 15.07 -27.11
CA GLN A 18 -4.51 15.67 -26.43
C GLN A 18 -4.46 15.27 -24.95
N ASP A 19 -4.56 16.26 -24.07
CA ASP A 19 -4.72 16.07 -22.63
C ASP A 19 -6.12 16.52 -22.22
N ASN A 20 -7.04 15.55 -22.13
CA ASN A 20 -8.43 15.77 -21.71
C ASN A 20 -8.60 15.57 -20.19
N GLN A 21 -7.54 15.74 -19.42
CA GLN A 21 -7.53 15.58 -17.97
C GLN A 21 -8.08 14.22 -17.51
N GLU A 22 -9.34 14.20 -17.03
CA GLU A 22 -9.96 12.97 -16.50
C GLU A 22 -10.32 11.95 -17.58
N ASP A 23 -10.56 12.39 -18.80
CA ASP A 23 -10.97 11.52 -19.91
C ASP A 23 -9.78 10.83 -20.62
N GLY A 24 -8.55 11.11 -20.16
CA GLY A 24 -7.34 10.45 -20.64
C GLY A 24 -6.39 11.38 -21.38
N VAL A 25 -5.19 10.90 -21.66
CA VAL A 25 -4.14 11.58 -22.43
C VAL A 25 -3.69 10.67 -23.55
N VAL A 26 -3.73 11.18 -24.78
CA VAL A 26 -3.37 10.42 -25.98
C VAL A 26 -2.28 11.13 -26.79
N GLY A 27 -1.56 10.37 -27.62
CA GLY A 27 -0.56 10.85 -28.55
C GLY A 27 -0.23 9.78 -29.58
N PHE A 28 0.86 9.96 -30.35
CA PHE A 28 1.30 9.02 -31.37
C PHE A 28 0.19 8.73 -32.41
N GLY A 29 -0.31 9.80 -33.04
CA GLY A 29 -1.43 9.70 -33.98
C GLY A 29 -2.73 9.22 -33.33
N GLY A 30 -2.93 9.47 -32.03
CA GLY A 30 -4.10 9.01 -31.26
C GLY A 30 -4.07 7.52 -30.88
N LYS A 31 -3.00 6.80 -31.25
CA LYS A 31 -2.86 5.34 -31.01
C LYS A 31 -2.25 5.00 -29.64
N LEU A 32 -1.57 5.94 -28.99
CA LEU A 32 -0.97 5.75 -27.68
C LEU A 32 -1.84 6.36 -26.60
N ASN A 33 -2.35 5.53 -25.71
CA ASN A 33 -2.94 5.97 -24.46
C ASN A 33 -1.81 6.25 -23.46
N ILE A 34 -1.46 7.52 -23.27
CA ILE A 34 -0.36 7.97 -22.43
C ILE A 34 -0.74 7.91 -20.94
N ARG A 35 -1.99 8.22 -20.64
CA ARG A 35 -2.52 8.14 -19.28
C ARG A 35 -3.85 7.40 -19.29
N PRO A 36 -3.80 6.07 -19.32
CA PRO A 36 -5.00 5.26 -19.17
C PRO A 36 -5.73 5.60 -17.87
N PRO A 37 -7.06 5.44 -17.79
CA PRO A 37 -7.85 5.77 -16.61
C PRO A 37 -7.40 5.07 -15.32
N PHE A 38 -6.68 3.96 -15.43
CA PHE A 38 -6.17 3.17 -14.29
C PHE A 38 -4.81 3.64 -13.76
N GLN A 39 -4.06 4.48 -14.49
CA GLN A 39 -2.75 4.98 -14.04
C GLN A 39 -2.90 6.19 -13.11
N ARG A 40 -1.83 6.41 -12.31
CA ARG A 40 -1.76 7.54 -11.36
C ARG A 40 -1.77 8.88 -12.08
N GLU A 41 -2.10 9.92 -11.32
CA GLU A 41 -1.99 11.31 -11.78
C GLU A 41 -0.52 11.67 -12.10
N PHE A 42 -0.34 12.72 -12.91
CA PHE A 42 0.98 13.28 -13.19
C PHE A 42 1.59 13.88 -11.91
N VAL A 43 2.81 13.45 -11.54
CA VAL A 43 3.44 13.81 -10.25
C VAL A 43 4.80 14.49 -10.38
N TYR A 44 5.38 14.59 -11.58
CA TYR A 44 6.65 15.28 -11.76
C TYR A 44 6.51 16.76 -11.38
N ASN A 45 7.42 17.24 -10.52
CA ASN A 45 7.58 18.66 -10.25
C ASN A 45 8.33 19.37 -11.39
N ASP A 46 8.38 20.71 -11.36
CA ASP A 46 8.98 21.51 -12.42
C ASP A 46 10.46 21.16 -12.67
N ASN A 47 11.23 20.82 -11.62
CA ASN A 47 12.62 20.42 -11.78
C ASN A 47 12.76 19.08 -12.52
N GLN A 48 11.88 18.12 -12.24
CA GLN A 48 11.89 16.82 -12.91
C GLN A 48 11.46 16.96 -14.38
N ARG A 49 10.45 17.80 -14.67
CA ARG A 49 10.01 18.11 -16.03
C ARG A 49 11.14 18.79 -16.81
N ALA A 50 11.79 19.80 -16.22
CA ALA A 50 12.93 20.49 -16.81
C ALA A 50 14.10 19.55 -17.10
N ALA A 51 14.40 18.58 -16.22
CA ALA A 51 15.47 17.62 -16.42
C ALA A 51 15.22 16.70 -17.63
N VAL A 52 13.96 16.33 -17.93
CA VAL A 52 13.61 15.58 -19.14
C VAL A 52 13.97 16.39 -20.39
N ILE A 53 13.58 17.65 -20.43
CA ILE A 53 13.85 18.53 -21.58
C ILE A 53 15.36 18.84 -21.71
N ASP A 54 16.08 19.05 -20.59
CA ASP A 54 17.53 19.21 -20.60
C ASP A 54 18.25 17.99 -21.21
N THR A 55 17.81 16.80 -20.88
CA THR A 55 18.35 15.54 -21.40
C THR A 55 18.19 15.46 -22.92
N ILE A 56 16.99 15.78 -23.43
CA ILE A 56 16.68 15.79 -24.88
C ILE A 56 17.53 16.85 -25.61
N THR A 57 17.56 18.09 -25.12
CA THR A 57 18.30 19.20 -25.76
C THR A 57 19.80 18.97 -25.81
N ARG A 58 20.33 18.14 -24.89
CA ARG A 58 21.76 17.76 -24.86
C ARG A 58 22.05 16.48 -25.66
N GLY A 59 21.03 15.85 -26.23
CA GLY A 59 21.17 14.58 -26.94
C GLY A 59 21.59 13.42 -26.04
N PHE A 60 21.38 13.51 -24.73
CA PHE A 60 21.66 12.44 -23.80
C PHE A 60 20.57 11.37 -23.85
N PRO A 61 20.89 10.08 -23.62
CA PRO A 61 19.89 9.03 -23.65
C PRO A 61 18.89 9.16 -22.49
N LEU A 62 17.61 9.18 -22.80
CA LEU A 62 16.54 8.97 -21.84
C LEU A 62 16.39 7.49 -21.54
N ASN A 63 15.96 7.16 -20.31
CA ASN A 63 15.61 5.79 -19.96
C ASN A 63 14.53 5.26 -20.92
N THR A 64 14.63 3.98 -21.27
CA THR A 64 13.70 3.26 -22.13
C THR A 64 12.26 3.36 -21.64
N MET A 65 11.32 3.42 -22.54
CA MET A 65 9.89 3.39 -22.28
C MET A 65 9.31 2.03 -22.64
N TYR A 66 8.23 1.64 -21.99
CA TYR A 66 7.56 0.36 -22.21
C TYR A 66 6.08 0.57 -22.50
N TRP A 67 5.63 0.07 -23.66
CA TRP A 67 4.25 0.15 -24.12
C TRP A 67 3.65 -1.25 -24.26
N ALA A 68 2.44 -1.46 -23.75
CA ALA A 68 1.67 -2.66 -24.03
C ALA A 68 0.94 -2.51 -25.35
N VAL A 69 0.99 -3.56 -26.16
CA VAL A 69 0.16 -3.67 -27.37
C VAL A 69 -1.27 -4.00 -26.94
N THR A 70 -2.24 -3.24 -27.44
CA THR A 70 -3.68 -3.44 -27.25
C THR A 70 -4.36 -3.71 -28.59
N THR A 71 -5.66 -3.98 -28.59
CA THR A 71 -6.45 -4.16 -29.84
C THR A 71 -6.48 -2.91 -30.71
N ASP A 72 -6.45 -1.71 -30.08
CA ASP A 72 -6.68 -0.43 -30.76
C ASP A 72 -5.43 0.45 -30.81
N GLY A 73 -4.27 -0.05 -30.36
CA GLY A 73 -3.02 0.70 -30.35
C GLY A 73 -2.08 0.28 -29.22
N PHE A 74 -1.73 1.23 -28.37
CA PHE A 74 -0.74 1.05 -27.30
C PHE A 74 -1.19 1.71 -26.02
N GLU A 75 -0.75 1.16 -24.88
CA GLU A 75 -0.86 1.79 -23.56
C GLU A 75 0.53 1.91 -22.93
N ILE A 76 0.84 3.07 -22.34
CA ILE A 76 2.09 3.25 -21.60
C ILE A 76 2.05 2.42 -20.32
N ILE A 77 3.12 1.64 -20.12
CA ILE A 77 3.36 0.88 -18.89
C ILE A 77 4.39 1.60 -18.02
N ASP A 78 5.53 1.94 -18.58
CA ASP A 78 6.54 2.79 -17.95
C ASP A 78 6.98 3.91 -18.89
N GLY A 79 7.37 5.06 -18.30
CA GLY A 79 7.75 6.26 -19.03
C GLY A 79 6.65 7.32 -19.11
N GLN A 80 5.48 7.12 -18.49
CA GLN A 80 4.36 8.06 -18.50
C GLN A 80 4.80 9.51 -18.16
N GLN A 81 5.51 9.68 -17.04
CA GLN A 81 5.91 11.01 -16.57
C GLN A 81 6.83 11.73 -17.56
N ARG A 82 7.76 10.99 -18.17
CA ARG A 82 8.66 11.50 -19.23
C ARG A 82 7.88 11.88 -20.48
N THR A 83 6.99 11.00 -20.93
CA THR A 83 6.13 11.20 -22.09
C THR A 83 5.25 12.44 -21.92
N VAL A 84 4.53 12.56 -20.79
CA VAL A 84 3.70 13.75 -20.52
C VAL A 84 4.54 15.02 -20.46
N SER A 85 5.75 14.99 -19.84
CA SER A 85 6.63 16.15 -19.81
C SER A 85 7.06 16.61 -21.21
N ILE A 86 7.40 15.66 -22.08
CA ILE A 86 7.77 15.95 -23.48
C ILE A 86 6.59 16.57 -24.22
N CYS A 87 5.44 15.94 -24.18
CA CYS A 87 4.24 16.40 -24.89
C CYS A 87 3.80 17.79 -24.39
N GLN A 88 3.75 18.00 -23.07
CA GLN A 88 3.37 19.28 -22.48
C GLN A 88 4.36 20.40 -22.80
N TYR A 89 5.66 20.10 -22.94
CA TYR A 89 6.62 21.11 -23.36
C TYR A 89 6.41 21.53 -24.82
N VAL A 90 6.24 20.57 -25.72
CA VAL A 90 5.99 20.83 -27.14
C VAL A 90 4.65 21.55 -27.33
N ASP A 91 3.64 21.23 -26.54
CA ASP A 91 2.33 21.90 -26.53
C ASP A 91 2.37 23.28 -25.86
N GLY A 92 3.49 23.68 -25.25
CA GLY A 92 3.67 25.00 -24.65
C GLY A 92 3.02 25.18 -23.28
N VAL A 93 2.78 24.10 -22.53
CA VAL A 93 2.19 24.14 -21.18
C VAL A 93 3.16 24.71 -20.15
N PHE A 94 4.47 24.48 -20.32
CA PHE A 94 5.50 25.03 -19.41
C PHE A 94 6.76 25.47 -20.17
N SER A 95 7.60 26.28 -19.51
CA SER A 95 8.88 26.75 -20.05
C SER A 95 10.06 25.96 -19.49
N TYR A 96 11.10 25.81 -20.30
CA TYR A 96 12.42 25.31 -19.88
C TYR A 96 13.46 26.39 -20.06
N LYS A 97 14.21 26.75 -19.00
CA LYS A 97 15.15 27.90 -18.98
C LYS A 97 14.50 29.20 -19.48
N ASP A 98 13.29 29.49 -18.97
CA ASP A 98 12.46 30.64 -19.31
C ASP A 98 12.04 30.72 -20.78
N ARG A 99 12.15 29.64 -21.54
CA ARG A 99 11.77 29.54 -22.95
C ARG A 99 10.73 28.47 -23.17
N TYR A 100 9.63 28.89 -23.79
CA TYR A 100 8.61 27.94 -24.28
C TYR A 100 9.04 27.33 -25.61
N PHE A 101 8.57 26.13 -25.96
CA PHE A 101 8.91 25.46 -27.22
C PHE A 101 8.64 26.34 -28.44
N HIS A 102 7.49 27.03 -28.50
CA HIS A 102 7.15 27.91 -29.64
C HIS A 102 8.10 29.09 -29.80
N ASN A 103 8.83 29.52 -28.76
CA ASN A 103 9.82 30.62 -28.79
C ASN A 103 11.24 30.16 -29.18
N LEU A 104 11.45 28.84 -29.41
CA LEU A 104 12.75 28.31 -29.84
C LEU A 104 13.03 28.64 -31.31
N GLN A 105 14.35 28.69 -31.69
CA GLN A 105 14.76 28.75 -33.08
C GLN A 105 14.44 27.42 -33.79
N GLN A 106 14.35 27.43 -35.14
CA GLN A 106 13.93 26.25 -35.87
C GLN A 106 14.86 25.06 -35.68
N ASP A 107 16.17 25.26 -35.64
CA ASP A 107 17.18 24.24 -35.41
C ASP A 107 17.08 23.62 -34.00
N GLU A 108 16.72 24.43 -32.99
CA GLU A 108 16.47 23.95 -31.64
C GLU A 108 15.18 23.10 -31.58
N LYS A 109 14.11 23.52 -32.28
CA LYS A 109 12.88 22.74 -32.43
C LYS A 109 13.15 21.41 -33.12
N ASP A 110 13.87 21.44 -34.22
CA ASP A 110 14.23 20.26 -35.00
C ASP A 110 15.07 19.28 -34.17
N THR A 111 15.97 19.77 -33.32
CA THR A 111 16.75 18.95 -32.39
C THR A 111 15.85 18.18 -31.42
N ILE A 112 14.83 18.85 -30.88
CA ILE A 112 13.89 18.24 -29.95
C ILE A 112 12.95 17.26 -30.67
N LEU A 113 12.37 17.66 -31.80
CA LEU A 113 11.40 16.85 -32.53
C LEU A 113 12.01 15.59 -33.14
N ASN A 114 13.27 15.68 -33.63
CA ASN A 114 13.99 14.54 -34.18
C ASN A 114 14.66 13.65 -33.13
N TYR A 115 14.57 14.00 -31.82
CA TYR A 115 15.13 13.18 -30.76
C TYR A 115 14.43 11.81 -30.74
N LYS A 116 15.23 10.72 -30.69
CA LYS A 116 14.74 9.34 -30.73
C LYS A 116 14.54 8.79 -29.32
N LEU A 117 13.31 8.41 -29.05
CA LEU A 117 12.90 7.68 -27.84
C LEU A 117 13.02 6.19 -28.08
N THR A 118 13.67 5.49 -27.15
CA THR A 118 13.76 4.03 -27.17
C THR A 118 12.53 3.44 -26.48
N VAL A 119 11.73 2.69 -27.24
CA VAL A 119 10.46 2.13 -26.78
C VAL A 119 10.44 0.62 -26.98
N TYR A 120 10.15 -0.15 -25.93
CA TYR A 120 9.81 -1.56 -26.04
C TYR A 120 8.29 -1.72 -26.14
N GLN A 121 7.83 -2.34 -27.22
CA GLN A 121 6.44 -2.75 -27.41
C GLN A 121 6.29 -4.19 -26.94
N CYS A 122 5.43 -4.41 -25.94
CA CYS A 122 5.27 -5.67 -25.23
C CYS A 122 3.92 -6.30 -25.52
N GLN A 123 3.91 -7.51 -26.08
CA GLN A 123 2.71 -8.30 -26.36
C GLN A 123 2.78 -9.64 -25.62
N GLY A 124 1.74 -9.99 -24.87
CA GLY A 124 1.67 -11.23 -24.09
C GLY A 124 0.41 -11.31 -23.26
N THR A 125 0.28 -12.40 -22.50
CA THR A 125 -0.80 -12.55 -21.52
C THR A 125 -0.60 -11.57 -20.35
N ASP A 126 -1.67 -11.29 -19.63
CA ASP A 126 -1.61 -10.35 -18.50
C ASP A 126 -0.64 -10.82 -17.39
N SER A 127 -0.59 -12.14 -17.13
CA SER A 127 0.37 -12.71 -16.19
C SER A 127 1.83 -12.51 -16.64
N GLU A 128 2.14 -12.75 -17.93
CA GLU A 128 3.48 -12.55 -18.47
C GLU A 128 3.90 -11.07 -18.41
N LYS A 129 2.97 -10.15 -18.74
CA LYS A 129 3.22 -8.71 -18.63
C LYS A 129 3.51 -8.30 -17.18
N LEU A 130 2.71 -8.79 -16.22
CA LEU A 130 2.89 -8.47 -14.80
C LEU A 130 4.25 -8.94 -14.27
N ASP A 131 4.63 -10.17 -14.56
CA ASP A 131 5.92 -10.74 -14.12
C ASP A 131 7.10 -9.98 -14.74
N TRP A 132 6.99 -9.62 -16.00
CA TRP A 132 8.00 -8.82 -16.68
C TRP A 132 8.10 -7.42 -16.09
N PHE A 133 6.99 -6.74 -15.84
CA PHE A 133 6.99 -5.38 -15.28
C PHE A 133 7.54 -5.33 -13.86
N ARG A 134 7.29 -6.35 -13.06
CA ARG A 134 7.96 -6.50 -11.75
C ARG A 134 9.48 -6.56 -11.88
N THR A 135 9.96 -7.23 -12.91
CA THR A 135 11.39 -7.39 -13.17
C THR A 135 12.07 -6.10 -13.62
N ILE A 136 11.44 -5.32 -14.51
CA ILE A 136 12.02 -4.09 -15.06
C ILE A 136 11.83 -2.86 -14.15
N ASN A 137 10.93 -2.90 -13.18
CA ASN A 137 10.64 -1.79 -12.26
C ASN A 137 11.76 -1.56 -11.22
N ILE A 138 13.01 -1.78 -11.60
CA ILE A 138 14.17 -1.73 -10.70
C ILE A 138 14.87 -0.36 -10.72
N ALA A 139 14.70 0.44 -11.79
CA ALA A 139 15.38 1.72 -11.96
C ALA A 139 14.37 2.89 -12.14
N GLY A 140 14.42 3.88 -11.26
CA GLY A 140 13.59 5.08 -11.33
C GLY A 140 12.60 5.21 -10.18
N GLU A 141 11.54 5.98 -10.36
CA GLU A 141 10.44 6.07 -9.40
C GLU A 141 9.58 4.82 -9.51
N LYS A 142 9.85 3.86 -8.63
CA LYS A 142 9.26 2.52 -8.66
C LYS A 142 7.73 2.59 -8.62
N LEU A 143 7.09 1.91 -9.58
CA LEU A 143 5.67 1.62 -9.50
C LEU A 143 5.40 0.67 -8.32
N THR A 144 4.27 0.86 -7.65
CA THR A 144 3.81 -0.11 -6.66
C THR A 144 3.26 -1.36 -7.36
N ASP A 145 3.17 -2.47 -6.64
CA ASP A 145 2.56 -3.70 -7.18
C ASP A 145 1.13 -3.44 -7.66
N GLN A 146 0.38 -2.56 -6.98
CA GLN A 146 -0.97 -2.22 -7.41
C GLN A 146 -1.00 -1.36 -8.67
N GLU A 147 -0.06 -0.45 -8.86
CA GLU A 147 0.07 0.30 -10.11
C GLU A 147 0.37 -0.63 -11.30
N LEU A 148 1.20 -1.66 -11.09
CA LEU A 148 1.48 -2.69 -12.09
C LEU A 148 0.24 -3.54 -12.39
N ARG A 149 -0.49 -3.99 -11.36
CA ARG A 149 -1.76 -4.73 -11.52
C ARG A 149 -2.79 -3.91 -12.29
N ASN A 150 -2.90 -2.61 -11.98
CA ASN A 150 -3.83 -1.73 -12.69
C ASN A 150 -3.52 -1.64 -14.19
N ALA A 151 -2.24 -1.68 -14.56
CA ALA A 151 -1.82 -1.68 -15.96
C ALA A 151 -2.16 -3.00 -16.67
N VAL A 152 -1.94 -4.13 -16.01
CA VAL A 152 -2.15 -5.46 -16.57
C VAL A 152 -3.63 -5.81 -16.67
N TYR A 153 -4.39 -5.52 -15.62
CA TYR A 153 -5.83 -5.78 -15.55
C TYR A 153 -6.64 -4.51 -15.88
N ALA A 154 -6.16 -3.74 -16.87
CA ALA A 154 -6.87 -2.57 -17.34
C ALA A 154 -8.24 -2.95 -17.93
N GLY A 155 -9.26 -2.17 -17.63
CA GLY A 155 -10.63 -2.41 -18.07
C GLY A 155 -11.63 -1.44 -17.47
N SER A 156 -12.92 -1.65 -17.80
CA SER A 156 -14.01 -0.82 -17.31
C SER A 156 -14.08 -0.76 -15.78
N TRP A 157 -13.88 -1.91 -15.13
CA TRP A 157 -13.86 -2.00 -13.68
C TRP A 157 -12.74 -1.16 -13.04
N THR A 158 -11.49 -1.30 -13.54
CA THR A 158 -10.34 -0.55 -13.01
C THR A 158 -10.50 0.95 -13.21
N ALA A 159 -11.04 1.37 -14.37
CA ALA A 159 -11.34 2.77 -14.65
C ALA A 159 -12.37 3.36 -13.68
N ASP A 160 -13.45 2.62 -13.38
CA ASP A 160 -14.45 3.05 -12.40
C ASP A 160 -13.91 3.03 -10.96
N ALA A 161 -13.15 2.00 -10.57
CA ALA A 161 -12.52 1.89 -9.24
C ALA A 161 -11.63 3.11 -8.93
N LYS A 162 -10.89 3.62 -9.93
CA LYS A 162 -10.04 4.81 -9.80
C LYS A 162 -10.80 6.02 -9.28
N ARG A 163 -12.06 6.22 -9.66
CA ARG A 163 -12.90 7.35 -9.23
C ARG A 163 -13.09 7.38 -7.72
N TYR A 164 -13.17 6.21 -7.10
CA TYR A 164 -13.39 6.08 -5.65
C TYR A 164 -12.10 6.03 -4.85
N PHE A 165 -11.02 5.39 -5.39
CA PHE A 165 -9.88 4.96 -4.59
C PHE A 165 -8.55 5.63 -4.94
N SER A 166 -8.39 6.21 -6.16
CA SER A 166 -7.06 6.45 -6.72
C SER A 166 -6.77 7.90 -7.11
N LYS A 167 -7.56 8.85 -6.64
CA LYS A 167 -7.34 10.29 -6.85
C LYS A 167 -6.98 11.00 -5.56
N THR A 168 -6.30 12.14 -5.69
CA THR A 168 -6.10 13.05 -4.57
C THR A 168 -7.43 13.40 -3.94
N GLN A 169 -7.55 13.24 -2.60
CA GLN A 169 -8.79 13.49 -1.85
C GLN A 169 -10.03 12.74 -2.39
N CYS A 170 -9.83 11.56 -2.97
CA CYS A 170 -10.93 10.72 -3.44
C CYS A 170 -11.89 10.33 -2.29
N ALA A 171 -13.07 9.82 -2.66
CA ALA A 171 -14.10 9.43 -1.69
C ALA A 171 -13.60 8.45 -0.63
N ALA A 172 -12.77 7.46 -1.01
CA ALA A 172 -12.18 6.51 -0.07
C ALA A 172 -11.24 7.19 0.93
N TRP A 173 -10.44 8.17 0.48
CA TRP A 173 -9.55 8.91 1.38
C TRP A 173 -10.34 9.79 2.35
N GLN A 174 -11.34 10.50 1.87
CA GLN A 174 -12.20 11.34 2.73
C GLN A 174 -12.88 10.50 3.83
N LEU A 175 -13.34 9.32 3.47
CA LEU A 175 -14.02 8.41 4.40
C LEU A 175 -13.07 7.75 5.40
N ALA A 176 -11.88 7.32 4.96
CA ALA A 176 -11.06 6.38 5.70
C ALA A 176 -9.65 6.85 6.07
N SER A 177 -9.24 8.09 5.79
CA SER A 177 -7.86 8.58 6.03
C SER A 177 -7.44 8.52 7.50
N LYS A 178 -8.37 8.55 8.43
CA LYS A 178 -8.12 8.36 9.87
C LYS A 178 -7.90 6.90 10.27
N TYR A 179 -8.33 5.95 9.45
CA TYR A 179 -8.23 4.51 9.74
C TYR A 179 -7.18 3.78 8.90
N MET A 180 -6.85 4.31 7.72
CA MET A 180 -5.92 3.69 6.77
C MET A 180 -4.61 4.45 6.66
N ASN A 181 -3.55 3.71 6.39
CA ASN A 181 -2.26 4.25 5.96
C ASN A 181 -2.22 4.31 4.43
N GLY A 182 -1.14 4.92 3.90
CA GLY A 182 -0.87 4.95 2.47
C GLY A 182 -1.47 6.16 1.76
N SER A 183 -1.30 6.17 0.44
CA SER A 183 -1.70 7.23 -0.46
C SER A 183 -2.62 6.72 -1.57
N PRO A 184 -3.78 7.37 -1.82
CA PRO A 184 -4.65 6.99 -2.93
C PRO A 184 -3.92 7.04 -4.29
N ILE A 185 -3.06 8.04 -4.50
CA ILE A 185 -2.30 8.20 -5.75
C ILE A 185 -1.37 6.99 -5.98
N ARG A 186 -0.80 6.43 -4.92
CA ARG A 186 0.04 5.22 -4.96
C ARG A 186 -0.78 3.93 -4.95
N GLN A 187 -2.09 4.03 -5.10
CA GLN A 187 -3.06 2.93 -5.18
C GLN A 187 -3.24 2.13 -3.88
N ASP A 188 -2.67 2.57 -2.75
CA ASP A 188 -2.70 1.84 -1.48
C ASP A 188 -4.14 1.60 -0.97
N TYR A 189 -5.05 2.55 -1.24
CA TYR A 189 -6.47 2.41 -0.84
C TYR A 189 -7.20 1.36 -1.66
N LEU A 190 -6.96 1.32 -2.98
CA LEU A 190 -7.53 0.31 -3.86
C LEU A 190 -7.01 -1.08 -3.51
N GLU A 191 -5.68 -1.22 -3.38
CA GLU A 191 -5.01 -2.46 -2.99
C GLU A 191 -5.58 -3.02 -1.69
N THR A 192 -5.66 -2.16 -0.66
CA THR A 192 -6.16 -2.56 0.65
C THR A 192 -7.64 -2.98 0.59
N ALA A 193 -8.49 -2.26 -0.14
CA ALA A 193 -9.90 -2.60 -0.26
C ALA A 193 -10.11 -3.95 -0.94
N ILE A 194 -9.38 -4.24 -2.02
CA ILE A 194 -9.44 -5.54 -2.71
C ILE A 194 -8.91 -6.65 -1.78
N SER A 195 -7.76 -6.41 -1.14
CA SER A 195 -7.16 -7.37 -0.20
C SER A 195 -8.13 -7.76 0.92
N TRP A 196 -8.85 -6.80 1.48
CA TRP A 196 -9.86 -7.06 2.50
C TRP A 196 -11.05 -7.88 1.96
N LEU A 197 -11.55 -7.52 0.77
CA LEU A 197 -12.71 -8.19 0.18
C LEU A 197 -12.39 -9.63 -0.23
N ASN A 198 -11.21 -9.88 -0.80
CA ASN A 198 -10.83 -11.16 -1.40
C ASN A 198 -9.70 -11.88 -0.65
N ASN A 199 -9.60 -11.68 0.67
CA ASN A 199 -8.67 -12.39 1.55
C ASN A 199 -7.20 -12.39 1.06
N GLY A 200 -6.75 -11.27 0.49
CA GLY A 200 -5.38 -11.08 0.01
C GLY A 200 -5.12 -11.48 -1.44
N ASP A 201 -6.02 -12.22 -2.10
CA ASP A 201 -5.88 -12.56 -3.52
C ASP A 201 -6.36 -11.39 -4.42
N ILE A 202 -5.47 -10.41 -4.59
CA ILE A 202 -5.77 -9.19 -5.35
C ILE A 202 -5.82 -9.48 -6.85
N GLU A 203 -4.88 -10.26 -7.36
CA GLU A 203 -4.76 -10.58 -8.78
C GLU A 203 -5.94 -11.40 -9.29
N GLY A 204 -6.33 -12.43 -8.53
CA GLY A 204 -7.51 -13.24 -8.86
C GLY A 204 -8.79 -12.41 -8.89
N TYR A 205 -8.94 -11.46 -7.96
CA TYR A 205 -10.08 -10.54 -7.97
C TYR A 205 -10.09 -9.64 -9.19
N MET A 206 -8.96 -8.98 -9.50
CA MET A 206 -8.84 -8.06 -10.63
C MET A 206 -9.03 -8.76 -11.98
N ALA A 207 -8.42 -9.93 -12.16
CA ALA A 207 -8.57 -10.73 -13.37
C ALA A 207 -10.04 -11.14 -13.61
N LYS A 208 -10.74 -11.54 -12.54
CA LYS A 208 -12.15 -11.95 -12.63
C LYS A 208 -13.09 -10.80 -12.98
N HIS A 209 -12.82 -9.61 -12.44
CA HIS A 209 -13.70 -8.45 -12.53
C HIS A 209 -13.27 -7.43 -13.58
N GLN A 210 -12.17 -7.65 -14.31
CA GLN A 210 -11.54 -6.72 -15.25
C GLN A 210 -12.54 -6.02 -16.19
N HIS A 211 -13.52 -6.78 -16.68
CA HIS A 211 -14.50 -6.32 -17.66
C HIS A 211 -15.88 -6.00 -17.07
N ASP A 212 -16.00 -6.03 -15.75
CA ASP A 212 -17.24 -5.62 -15.09
C ASP A 212 -17.51 -4.13 -15.38
N PRO A 213 -18.78 -3.73 -15.50
CA PRO A 213 -19.14 -2.36 -15.90
C PRO A 213 -18.78 -1.30 -14.85
N ASN A 214 -18.61 -1.68 -13.59
CA ASN A 214 -18.26 -0.78 -12.49
C ASN A 214 -17.67 -1.50 -11.29
N ALA A 215 -17.10 -0.73 -10.35
CA ALA A 215 -16.52 -1.20 -9.09
C ALA A 215 -17.45 -0.98 -7.88
N ASN A 216 -18.75 -0.77 -8.11
CA ASN A 216 -19.72 -0.54 -7.03
C ASN A 216 -19.71 -1.61 -5.93
N PRO A 217 -19.61 -2.93 -6.22
CA PRO A 217 -19.54 -3.94 -5.17
C PRO A 217 -18.37 -3.73 -4.21
N LEU A 218 -17.17 -3.38 -4.73
CA LEU A 218 -16.01 -3.07 -3.90
C LEU A 218 -16.22 -1.79 -3.09
N TRP A 219 -16.79 -0.76 -3.71
CA TRP A 219 -17.07 0.51 -3.05
C TRP A 219 -18.07 0.37 -1.89
N LEU A 220 -19.17 -0.35 -2.11
CA LEU A 220 -20.17 -0.61 -1.07
C LEU A 220 -19.60 -1.43 0.08
N TYR A 221 -18.79 -2.46 -0.23
CA TYR A 221 -18.06 -3.22 0.78
C TYR A 221 -17.15 -2.31 1.62
N PHE A 222 -16.36 -1.46 0.96
CA PHE A 222 -15.47 -0.54 1.65
C PHE A 222 -16.21 0.41 2.59
N GLN A 223 -17.32 0.98 2.12
CA GLN A 223 -18.18 1.81 2.95
C GLN A 223 -18.76 1.05 4.15
N ALA A 224 -19.18 -0.20 3.94
CA ALA A 224 -19.69 -1.04 5.01
C ALA A 224 -18.62 -1.33 6.07
N VAL A 225 -17.36 -1.58 5.68
CA VAL A 225 -16.23 -1.74 6.62
C VAL A 225 -16.07 -0.47 7.46
N ILE A 226 -16.00 0.70 6.84
CA ILE A 226 -15.78 1.95 7.57
C ILE A 226 -16.97 2.29 8.47
N GLY A 227 -18.20 2.12 7.99
CA GLY A 227 -19.39 2.32 8.80
C GLY A 227 -19.44 1.38 10.02
N TRP A 228 -19.04 0.11 9.84
CA TRP A 228 -18.94 -0.83 10.94
C TRP A 228 -17.89 -0.40 11.99
N ILE A 229 -16.73 0.12 11.56
CA ILE A 229 -15.71 0.65 12.48
C ILE A 229 -16.34 1.77 13.34
N GLU A 230 -17.02 2.72 12.71
CA GLU A 230 -17.58 3.90 13.39
C GLU A 230 -18.69 3.54 14.38
N VAL A 231 -19.51 2.55 14.06
CA VAL A 231 -20.57 2.06 14.95
C VAL A 231 -19.99 1.22 16.09
N THR A 232 -19.01 0.37 15.81
CA THR A 232 -18.43 -0.55 16.79
C THR A 232 -17.47 0.18 17.75
N PHE A 233 -16.69 1.13 17.23
CA PHE A 233 -15.67 1.88 17.97
C PHE A 233 -15.90 3.39 17.81
N PRO A 234 -16.90 3.96 18.48
CA PRO A 234 -17.33 5.33 18.24
C PRO A 234 -16.30 6.40 18.67
N LYS A 235 -15.40 6.07 19.60
CA LYS A 235 -14.33 6.97 20.01
C LYS A 235 -13.06 6.72 19.18
N TYR A 236 -12.76 7.66 18.29
CA TYR A 236 -11.52 7.60 17.50
C TYR A 236 -10.27 7.73 18.39
N ARG A 237 -9.27 6.91 18.09
CA ARG A 237 -7.90 6.98 18.62
C ARG A 237 -6.88 6.81 17.49
N LYS A 238 -5.72 7.46 17.60
CA LYS A 238 -4.66 7.38 16.57
C LYS A 238 -4.17 5.95 16.32
N GLU A 239 -4.28 5.06 17.30
CA GLU A 239 -3.93 3.64 17.24
C GLU A 239 -4.84 2.85 16.29
N MET A 240 -6.01 3.39 15.94
CA MET A 240 -6.91 2.78 14.95
C MET A 240 -6.35 2.86 13.53
N LYS A 241 -5.39 3.77 13.29
CA LYS A 241 -4.83 3.93 11.95
C LYS A 241 -3.91 2.77 11.56
N GLY A 242 -4.23 2.13 10.43
CA GLY A 242 -3.44 1.04 9.84
C GLY A 242 -3.71 -0.34 10.46
N ILE A 243 -4.87 -0.53 11.10
CA ILE A 243 -5.39 -1.84 11.49
C ILE A 243 -5.98 -2.53 10.24
N ALA A 244 -5.91 -3.86 10.19
CA ALA A 244 -6.53 -4.67 9.13
C ALA A 244 -8.06 -4.77 9.35
N TRP A 245 -8.75 -3.64 9.19
CA TRP A 245 -10.16 -3.49 9.52
C TRP A 245 -11.09 -4.39 8.72
N GLY A 246 -10.78 -4.62 7.44
CA GLY A 246 -11.58 -5.50 6.60
C GLY A 246 -11.57 -6.95 7.09
N GLU A 247 -10.42 -7.45 7.58
CA GLU A 247 -10.33 -8.78 8.17
C GLU A 247 -11.23 -8.89 9.41
N LEU A 248 -11.17 -7.88 10.30
CA LEU A 248 -12.02 -7.84 11.47
C LEU A 248 -13.50 -7.76 11.10
N TYR A 249 -13.84 -6.91 10.14
CA TYR A 249 -15.21 -6.79 9.62
C TYR A 249 -15.71 -8.13 9.07
N ASN A 250 -14.94 -8.79 8.23
CA ASN A 250 -15.34 -10.06 7.61
C ASN A 250 -15.66 -11.15 8.65
N ILE A 251 -14.95 -11.14 9.80
CA ILE A 251 -15.14 -12.11 10.86
C ILE A 251 -16.29 -11.73 11.81
N PHE A 252 -16.44 -10.43 12.13
CA PHE A 252 -17.27 -9.99 13.26
C PHE A 252 -18.49 -9.16 12.88
N LYS A 253 -18.72 -8.86 11.60
CA LYS A 253 -19.84 -8.01 11.14
C LYS A 253 -21.23 -8.50 11.57
N ASP A 254 -21.41 -9.81 11.70
CA ASP A 254 -22.67 -10.43 12.06
C ASP A 254 -22.83 -10.66 13.57
N ASN A 255 -21.79 -10.33 14.36
CA ASN A 255 -21.82 -10.50 15.81
C ASN A 255 -22.57 -9.34 16.46
N LYS A 256 -23.35 -9.64 17.51
CA LYS A 256 -23.95 -8.60 18.37
C LYS A 256 -22.88 -8.00 19.28
N LEU A 257 -22.27 -6.90 18.84
CA LEU A 257 -21.24 -6.17 19.57
C LEU A 257 -21.88 -5.03 20.37
N ASP A 258 -21.52 -4.94 21.66
CA ASP A 258 -21.92 -3.83 22.52
C ASP A 258 -20.81 -2.76 22.52
N SER A 259 -21.00 -1.70 21.73
CA SER A 259 -19.99 -0.62 21.58
C SER A 259 -19.63 0.07 22.89
N LYS A 260 -20.55 0.17 23.84
CA LYS A 260 -20.29 0.79 25.16
C LYS A 260 -19.38 -0.10 26.01
N LYS A 261 -19.65 -1.41 26.02
CA LYS A 261 -18.79 -2.37 26.74
C LYS A 261 -17.40 -2.44 26.11
N LEU A 262 -17.31 -2.49 24.77
CA LEU A 262 -16.04 -2.46 24.06
C LEU A 262 -15.25 -1.18 24.38
N GLU A 263 -15.89 -0.01 24.35
CA GLU A 263 -15.22 1.27 24.64
C GLU A 263 -14.68 1.31 26.08
N ASN A 264 -15.46 0.86 27.06
CA ASN A 264 -15.00 0.81 28.45
C ASN A 264 -13.79 -0.11 28.63
N GLU A 265 -13.77 -1.25 27.94
CA GLU A 265 -12.66 -2.19 27.98
C GLU A 265 -11.43 -1.62 27.24
N ILE A 266 -11.61 -1.06 26.06
CA ILE A 266 -10.53 -0.41 25.29
C ILE A 266 -9.90 0.70 26.13
N SER A 267 -10.69 1.53 26.82
CA SER A 267 -10.17 2.61 27.67
C SER A 267 -9.26 2.07 28.76
N LYS A 268 -9.67 1.02 29.47
CA LYS A 268 -8.85 0.38 30.52
C LYS A 268 -7.56 -0.21 29.94
N LEU A 269 -7.62 -0.87 28.79
CA LEU A 269 -6.45 -1.46 28.15
C LEU A 269 -5.48 -0.41 27.58
N MET A 270 -5.99 0.75 27.16
CA MET A 270 -5.15 1.89 26.74
C MET A 270 -4.35 2.48 27.90
N GLU A 271 -4.90 2.47 29.13
CA GLU A 271 -4.25 2.94 30.33
C GLU A 271 -3.28 1.90 30.93
N ASP A 272 -3.45 0.62 30.59
CA ASP A 272 -2.63 -0.46 31.14
C ASP A 272 -1.20 -0.44 30.57
N GLU A 273 -0.20 -0.13 31.38
CA GLU A 273 1.20 -0.06 30.98
C GLU A 273 1.78 -1.42 30.55
N ASP A 274 1.17 -2.54 30.96
CA ASP A 274 1.60 -3.86 30.58
C ASP A 274 1.19 -4.21 29.13
N VAL A 275 0.18 -3.54 28.57
CA VAL A 275 -0.23 -3.67 27.18
C VAL A 275 0.67 -2.82 26.30
N THR A 276 1.66 -3.45 25.65
CA THR A 276 2.64 -2.72 24.82
C THR A 276 2.17 -2.49 23.39
N ASN A 277 1.33 -3.36 22.83
CA ASN A 277 0.74 -3.19 21.50
C ASN A 277 -0.67 -2.59 21.59
N LYS A 278 -0.78 -1.28 21.61
CA LYS A 278 -2.08 -0.59 21.70
C LYS A 278 -2.99 -0.81 20.49
N LYS A 279 -2.44 -1.03 19.28
CA LYS A 279 -3.23 -1.43 18.11
C LYS A 279 -3.86 -2.81 18.26
N GLY A 280 -3.16 -3.72 18.91
CA GLY A 280 -3.64 -5.08 19.18
C GLY A 280 -4.87 -5.14 20.09
N ILE A 281 -5.16 -4.07 20.83
CA ILE A 281 -6.35 -3.98 21.69
C ILE A 281 -7.64 -4.22 20.88
N TYR A 282 -7.73 -3.65 19.66
CA TYR A 282 -8.91 -3.80 18.80
C TYR A 282 -9.13 -5.25 18.33
N PHE A 283 -8.05 -6.01 18.13
CA PHE A 283 -8.14 -7.45 17.87
C PHE A 283 -8.54 -8.23 19.13
N TYR A 284 -7.92 -7.89 20.26
CA TYR A 284 -8.14 -8.59 21.52
C TYR A 284 -9.59 -8.46 22.01
N VAL A 285 -10.16 -7.27 22.01
CA VAL A 285 -11.54 -7.06 22.48
C VAL A 285 -12.59 -7.84 21.66
N LEU A 286 -12.25 -8.19 20.42
CA LEU A 286 -13.12 -8.98 19.54
C LEU A 286 -12.89 -10.50 19.64
N ASN A 287 -11.63 -10.96 19.73
CA ASN A 287 -11.30 -12.39 19.64
C ASN A 287 -10.72 -13.01 20.93
N ARG A 288 -10.47 -12.18 21.94
CA ARG A 288 -9.95 -12.57 23.27
C ARG A 288 -8.57 -13.24 23.28
N LYS A 289 -7.77 -13.03 22.22
CA LYS A 289 -6.42 -13.60 22.13
C LYS A 289 -5.38 -12.63 22.65
N GLU A 290 -4.82 -12.88 23.84
CA GLU A 290 -3.83 -12.02 24.51
C GLU A 290 -2.57 -11.77 23.68
N LYS A 291 -2.21 -12.66 22.74
CA LYS A 291 -1.08 -12.49 21.83
C LYS A 291 -1.08 -11.16 21.08
N HIS A 292 -2.25 -10.57 20.87
CA HIS A 292 -2.37 -9.27 20.18
C HIS A 292 -1.92 -8.10 21.04
N LEU A 293 -1.95 -8.23 22.35
CA LEU A 293 -1.63 -7.16 23.29
C LEU A 293 -0.13 -6.98 23.50
N ASN A 294 0.66 -8.03 23.19
CA ASN A 294 2.09 -8.07 23.45
C ASN A 294 2.40 -7.61 24.90
N ILE A 295 1.87 -8.38 25.86
CA ILE A 295 2.01 -8.06 27.29
C ILE A 295 3.49 -7.94 27.65
N ARG A 296 3.81 -6.92 28.44
CA ARG A 296 5.18 -6.64 28.91
C ARG A 296 5.78 -7.89 29.55
N VAL A 297 7.01 -8.20 29.19
CA VAL A 297 7.79 -9.29 29.81
C VAL A 297 8.57 -8.77 31.02
N PHE A 298 8.84 -9.66 31.96
CA PHE A 298 9.70 -9.33 33.10
C PHE A 298 11.12 -8.97 32.67
N THR A 299 11.66 -7.88 33.23
CA THR A 299 13.03 -7.46 33.00
C THR A 299 14.02 -8.44 33.65
N ASN A 300 15.29 -8.38 33.23
CA ASN A 300 16.35 -9.19 33.88
C ASN A 300 16.47 -8.87 35.39
N ASN A 301 16.22 -7.64 35.79
CA ASN A 301 16.23 -7.27 37.23
C ASN A 301 15.08 -7.93 37.99
N HIS A 302 13.86 -7.94 37.42
CA HIS A 302 12.71 -8.65 38.02
C HIS A 302 12.99 -10.15 38.16
N LYS A 303 13.60 -10.77 37.14
CA LYS A 303 13.97 -12.19 37.15
C LYS A 303 15.04 -12.46 38.20
N ARG A 304 16.08 -11.61 38.30
CA ARG A 304 17.13 -11.77 39.30
C ARG A 304 16.56 -11.63 40.73
N GLU A 305 15.71 -10.64 40.98
CA GLU A 305 15.07 -10.47 42.30
C GLU A 305 14.19 -11.68 42.66
N ALA A 306 13.41 -12.21 41.69
CA ALA A 306 12.62 -13.43 41.89
C ALA A 306 13.50 -14.64 42.15
N TYR A 307 14.64 -14.79 41.44
CA TYR A 307 15.61 -15.88 41.65
C TYR A 307 16.18 -15.88 43.06
N GLU A 308 16.68 -14.73 43.52
CA GLU A 308 17.24 -14.58 44.87
C GLU A 308 16.17 -14.86 45.96
N ARG A 309 14.97 -14.37 45.81
CA ARG A 309 13.83 -14.63 46.69
C ARG A 309 13.49 -16.11 46.74
N GLN A 310 13.54 -16.82 45.61
CA GLN A 310 13.24 -18.24 45.50
C GLN A 310 14.45 -19.13 45.82
N LYS A 311 15.67 -18.56 45.97
CA LYS A 311 16.93 -19.29 46.20
C LYS A 311 17.20 -20.33 45.10
N GLY A 312 16.83 -20.01 43.86
CA GLY A 312 16.98 -20.91 42.71
C GLY A 312 16.00 -22.10 42.68
N ILE A 313 15.02 -22.16 43.57
CA ILE A 313 14.07 -23.30 43.64
C ILE A 313 12.84 -23.01 42.79
N CYS A 314 12.48 -23.90 41.87
CA CYS A 314 11.23 -23.85 41.14
C CYS A 314 10.05 -24.10 42.11
N PRO A 315 9.04 -23.20 42.17
CA PRO A 315 7.93 -23.35 43.12
C PRO A 315 6.98 -24.50 42.76
N VAL A 316 7.05 -25.09 41.55
CA VAL A 316 6.22 -26.19 41.09
C VAL A 316 6.89 -27.54 41.39
N CYS A 317 8.04 -27.86 40.75
CA CYS A 317 8.72 -29.14 40.97
C CYS A 317 9.57 -29.20 42.25
N ARG A 318 9.87 -28.04 42.88
CA ARG A 318 10.69 -27.91 44.10
C ARG A 318 12.16 -28.28 43.93
N GLU A 319 12.63 -28.41 42.68
CA GLU A 319 14.03 -28.63 42.34
C GLU A 319 14.80 -27.33 42.20
N ASN A 320 16.14 -27.40 42.35
CA ASN A 320 17.03 -26.25 42.25
C ASN A 320 17.60 -26.15 40.82
N PHE A 321 17.57 -24.96 40.27
CA PHE A 321 18.03 -24.65 38.90
C PHE A 321 18.90 -23.40 38.91
N LYS A 322 19.81 -23.29 37.90
CA LYS A 322 20.48 -22.04 37.61
C LYS A 322 19.52 -21.06 36.97
N ILE A 323 19.78 -19.77 37.11
CA ILE A 323 18.89 -18.71 36.58
C ILE A 323 18.68 -18.83 35.04
N GLU A 324 19.68 -19.31 34.29
CA GLU A 324 19.62 -19.53 32.85
C GLU A 324 18.70 -20.69 32.44
N GLU A 325 18.39 -21.55 33.39
CA GLU A 325 17.49 -22.71 33.20
C GLU A 325 16.05 -22.40 33.57
N MET A 326 15.80 -21.19 34.08
CA MET A 326 14.48 -20.75 34.52
C MET A 326 13.93 -19.62 33.68
N GLU A 327 12.62 -19.52 33.59
CA GLU A 327 11.89 -18.50 32.85
C GLU A 327 10.98 -17.70 33.78
N GLY A 328 10.88 -16.36 33.50
CA GLY A 328 10.01 -15.51 34.28
C GLY A 328 8.55 -15.69 33.92
N ASP A 329 7.71 -15.89 34.91
CA ASP A 329 6.30 -16.12 34.78
C ASP A 329 5.52 -15.28 35.80
N HIS A 330 4.25 -14.96 35.49
CA HIS A 330 3.38 -14.24 36.42
C HIS A 330 2.82 -15.19 37.48
N ILE A 331 2.95 -14.83 38.76
CA ILE A 331 2.29 -15.56 39.88
C ILE A 331 0.77 -15.50 39.66
N THR A 332 0.23 -14.28 39.53
CA THR A 332 -1.14 -14.03 39.10
C THR A 332 -1.10 -13.65 37.62
N PRO A 333 -1.75 -14.41 36.72
CA PRO A 333 -1.79 -14.09 35.30
C PRO A 333 -2.33 -12.70 35.02
N TRP A 334 -1.88 -12.09 33.90
CA TRP A 334 -2.32 -10.75 33.52
C TRP A 334 -3.85 -10.64 33.36
N HIS A 335 -4.49 -11.64 32.73
CA HIS A 335 -5.94 -11.65 32.54
C HIS A 335 -6.74 -11.80 33.86
N GLU A 336 -6.11 -12.22 34.94
CA GLU A 336 -6.67 -12.26 36.28
C GLU A 336 -6.32 -10.99 37.09
N GLY A 337 -5.76 -9.98 36.45
CA GLY A 337 -5.41 -8.69 37.06
C GLY A 337 -3.97 -8.61 37.59
N GLY A 338 -3.14 -9.61 37.35
CA GLY A 338 -1.72 -9.59 37.69
C GLY A 338 -0.96 -8.56 36.87
N LYS A 339 -0.01 -7.83 37.51
CA LYS A 339 0.84 -6.82 36.85
C LYS A 339 2.26 -7.34 36.64
N THR A 340 2.95 -6.83 35.61
CA THR A 340 4.35 -7.14 35.35
C THR A 340 5.26 -6.34 36.31
N SER A 341 5.21 -6.72 37.58
CA SER A 341 5.95 -6.10 38.69
C SER A 341 6.86 -7.13 39.39
N PRO A 342 7.95 -6.70 40.10
CA PRO A 342 8.84 -7.61 40.79
C PRO A 342 8.12 -8.57 41.75
N GLY A 343 7.10 -8.07 42.46
CA GLY A 343 6.32 -8.88 43.40
C GLY A 343 5.47 -9.97 42.77
N ASN A 344 5.06 -9.78 41.51
CA ASN A 344 4.27 -10.76 40.73
C ASN A 344 5.14 -11.63 39.81
N CYS A 345 6.48 -11.48 39.87
CA CYS A 345 7.40 -12.30 39.10
C CYS A 345 7.77 -13.54 39.88
N GLN A 346 7.62 -14.73 39.29
CA GLN A 346 8.25 -15.97 39.73
C GLN A 346 9.12 -16.55 38.63
N LEU A 347 10.09 -17.36 38.99
CA LEU A 347 10.87 -18.17 38.04
C LEU A 347 10.42 -19.63 38.11
N LEU A 348 10.07 -20.16 36.97
CA LEU A 348 9.77 -21.58 36.78
C LEU A 348 10.89 -22.22 35.98
N CYS A 349 11.18 -23.50 36.20
CA CYS A 349 11.98 -24.27 35.24
C CYS A 349 11.27 -24.29 33.89
N LYS A 350 12.03 -24.44 32.80
CA LYS A 350 11.47 -24.41 31.43
C LYS A 350 10.36 -25.42 31.21
N GLU A 351 10.43 -26.57 31.83
CA GLU A 351 9.42 -27.62 31.71
C GLU A 351 8.10 -27.23 32.39
N ASP A 352 8.13 -26.75 33.62
CA ASP A 352 6.94 -26.34 34.35
C ASP A 352 6.31 -25.07 33.74
N ASN A 353 7.13 -24.16 33.25
CA ASN A 353 6.64 -22.97 32.55
C ASN A 353 5.87 -23.35 31.26
N ARG A 354 6.38 -24.31 30.48
CA ARG A 354 5.68 -24.83 29.31
C ARG A 354 4.37 -25.52 29.67
N ARG A 355 4.37 -26.33 30.73
CA ARG A 355 3.14 -27.00 31.20
C ARG A 355 2.08 -25.98 31.64
N LYS A 356 2.47 -24.92 32.38
CA LYS A 356 1.58 -23.85 32.78
C LYS A 356 1.02 -23.07 31.59
N SER A 357 1.83 -22.86 30.54
CA SER A 357 1.42 -22.16 29.33
C SER A 357 0.55 -23.01 28.38
N GLY A 358 0.24 -24.27 28.71
CA GLY A 358 -0.61 -25.16 27.92
C GLY A 358 0.04 -25.63 26.61
N LYS A 359 1.37 -25.67 26.55
CA LYS A 359 2.15 -26.11 25.38
C LYS A 359 2.88 -27.44 25.65
#